data_a9fee0596017573d24a5d306ccfda124
#
_entry.id   a9fee0596017573d24a5d306ccfda124
#
_cell.length_a   1.000
_cell.length_b   1.000
_cell.length_c   1.000
_cell.angle_alpha   90.00
_cell.angle_beta   90.00
_cell.angle_gamma   90.00
#
_symmetry.space_group_name_H-M   'P 1'
#
loop_
_entity.id
_entity.type
_entity.pdbx_description
1 polymer ?
#
loop_
_entity_poly.entity_id
_entity_poly.type
_entity_poly.pdbx_seq_one_letter_code
_entity_poly.pdbx_strand_id
1 'polypeptide(L)'
;MKAKAKKPVAKKAVTKKKPAKKAVQPIPAGYPVVSPYLIVDDATRALEFYKKAFGAKEVMRHAGPDGRIGHAEIRIGDSVIMLADEHPEVNARSPKTIGGSPVSLHFYVKDVDALVRQALNVGAKVVRPVQTQFYGDRNGTLEDPFGHQWHISTHVEDVSPAELRRRAAQMGH
;
A
#
# COMPACT_ATOMS: atom_id res chain seq x y z
N MET A 1 61.18 22.11 62.02
CA MET A 1 60.82 21.90 60.62
C MET A 1 59.51 21.11 60.61
N LYS A 2 58.40 21.74 60.25
CA LYS A 2 57.04 21.10 60.21
C LYS A 2 56.70 20.67 58.78
N ALA A 3 56.51 19.34 58.57
CA ALA A 3 56.10 18.76 57.28
C ALA A 3 54.60 19.04 57.04
N LYS A 4 54.29 19.61 55.84
CA LYS A 4 52.94 19.84 55.37
C LYS A 4 52.40 18.55 54.72
N ALA A 5 51.37 18.01 55.28
CA ALA A 5 50.61 16.89 54.66
C ALA A 5 49.78 17.35 53.45
N LYS A 6 49.93 16.67 52.30
CA LYS A 6 49.18 16.90 51.07
C LYS A 6 47.81 16.16 51.22
N LYS A 7 46.71 16.90 51.04
CA LYS A 7 45.33 16.34 50.97
C LYS A 7 45.16 15.57 49.65
N PRO A 8 44.44 14.42 49.67
CA PRO A 8 44.14 13.67 48.44
C PRO A 8 43.08 14.35 47.61
N VAL A 9 43.30 14.42 46.27
CA VAL A 9 42.35 14.92 45.28
C VAL A 9 41.32 13.85 44.99
N ALA A 10 40.07 14.11 45.29
CA ALA A 10 38.93 13.22 44.99
C ALA A 10 38.67 13.17 43.46
N LYS A 11 38.81 12.01 42.84
CA LYS A 11 38.42 11.75 41.42
C LYS A 11 36.91 11.77 41.32
N LYS A 12 36.33 12.77 40.62
CA LYS A 12 34.91 12.79 40.23
C LYS A 12 34.64 11.65 39.29
N ALA A 13 33.75 10.73 39.69
CA ALA A 13 33.22 9.66 38.83
C ALA A 13 32.31 10.28 37.76
N VAL A 14 32.69 10.10 36.50
CA VAL A 14 31.87 10.48 35.33
C VAL A 14 30.81 9.40 35.17
N THR A 15 29.61 9.64 35.63
CA THR A 15 28.44 8.78 35.37
C THR A 15 28.02 8.95 33.92
N LYS A 16 28.29 7.96 33.07
CA LYS A 16 27.75 7.88 31.70
C LYS A 16 26.24 7.74 31.78
N LYS A 17 25.49 8.80 31.43
CA LYS A 17 24.03 8.74 31.25
C LYS A 17 23.74 7.73 30.13
N LYS A 18 22.95 6.68 30.41
CA LYS A 18 22.36 5.80 29.40
C LYS A 18 21.56 6.66 28.41
N PRO A 19 21.67 6.42 27.07
CA PRO A 19 20.87 7.15 26.08
C PRO A 19 19.39 6.92 26.37
N ALA A 20 18.61 7.99 26.47
CA ALA A 20 17.17 7.92 26.63
C ALA A 20 16.58 7.16 25.42
N LYS A 21 15.76 6.12 25.67
CA LYS A 21 15.00 5.45 24.61
C LYS A 21 14.13 6.49 23.92
N LYS A 22 14.29 6.65 22.59
CA LYS A 22 13.37 7.48 21.80
C LYS A 22 11.95 6.99 22.05
N ALA A 23 11.02 7.91 22.33
CA ALA A 23 9.61 7.59 22.46
C ALA A 23 9.10 6.92 21.18
N VAL A 24 8.41 5.80 21.31
CA VAL A 24 7.80 5.09 20.18
C VAL A 24 6.68 5.96 19.63
N GLN A 25 6.67 6.22 18.31
CA GLN A 25 5.60 6.93 17.66
C GLN A 25 4.39 5.99 17.49
N PRO A 26 3.15 6.44 17.81
CA PRO A 26 1.95 5.61 17.67
C PRO A 26 1.67 5.19 16.21
N ILE A 27 2.05 6.03 15.24
CA ILE A 27 1.99 5.72 13.81
C ILE A 27 3.42 5.48 13.34
N PRO A 28 3.75 4.30 12.80
CA PRO A 28 5.10 4.00 12.33
C PRO A 28 5.52 4.95 11.19
N ALA A 29 6.78 5.34 11.15
CA ALA A 29 7.29 6.21 10.10
C ALA A 29 7.11 5.57 8.72
N GLY A 30 6.55 6.33 7.77
CA GLY A 30 6.32 5.88 6.41
C GLY A 30 5.02 5.07 6.20
N TYR A 31 4.18 4.96 7.24
CA TYR A 31 2.85 4.36 7.11
C TYR A 31 1.76 5.43 7.07
N PRO A 32 0.75 5.28 6.21
CA PRO A 32 -0.45 6.10 6.24
C PRO A 32 -1.33 5.71 7.44
N VAL A 33 -2.28 6.57 7.79
CA VAL A 33 -3.27 6.28 8.87
C VAL A 33 -4.16 5.09 8.50
N VAL A 34 -4.44 4.92 7.21
CA VAL A 34 -5.26 3.82 6.68
C VAL A 34 -4.46 3.11 5.59
N SER A 35 -4.30 1.79 5.72
CA SER A 35 -3.74 0.91 4.69
C SER A 35 -4.76 -0.16 4.33
N PRO A 36 -5.02 -0.44 3.05
CA PRO A 36 -5.80 -1.59 2.64
C PRO A 36 -5.13 -2.88 3.12
N TYR A 37 -5.94 -3.87 3.52
CA TYR A 37 -5.48 -5.21 3.82
C TYR A 37 -6.21 -6.19 2.91
N LEU A 38 -5.47 -6.84 1.99
CA LEU A 38 -6.03 -7.75 1.00
C LEU A 38 -5.88 -9.19 1.48
N ILE A 39 -6.93 -9.97 1.36
CA ILE A 39 -6.86 -11.42 1.55
C ILE A 39 -6.91 -12.06 0.15
N VAL A 40 -5.97 -12.93 -0.13
CA VAL A 40 -5.82 -13.58 -1.43
C VAL A 40 -5.71 -15.11 -1.26
N ASP A 41 -6.04 -15.85 -2.31
CA ASP A 41 -5.94 -17.31 -2.33
C ASP A 41 -4.50 -17.83 -2.48
N ASP A 42 -3.56 -16.96 -2.91
CA ASP A 42 -2.13 -17.25 -3.04
C ASP A 42 -1.33 -15.94 -2.95
N ALA A 43 -0.86 -15.63 -1.75
CA ALA A 43 -0.15 -14.37 -1.48
C ALA A 43 1.23 -14.33 -2.14
N THR A 44 1.89 -15.46 -2.35
CA THR A 44 3.16 -15.53 -3.06
C THR A 44 2.98 -15.10 -4.52
N ARG A 45 1.98 -15.64 -5.20
CA ARG A 45 1.66 -15.24 -6.58
C ARG A 45 1.14 -13.79 -6.64
N ALA A 46 0.39 -13.35 -5.63
CA ALA A 46 -0.11 -11.97 -5.56
C ALA A 46 1.03 -10.95 -5.49
N LEU A 47 2.04 -11.20 -4.65
CA LEU A 47 3.24 -10.37 -4.57
C LEU A 47 3.94 -10.25 -5.93
N GLU A 48 4.14 -11.36 -6.63
CA GLU A 48 4.79 -11.36 -7.95
C GLU A 48 3.93 -10.65 -9.02
N PHE A 49 2.59 -10.82 -8.95
CA PHE A 49 1.68 -10.12 -9.83
C PHE A 49 1.76 -8.60 -9.61
N TYR A 50 1.62 -8.12 -8.37
CA TYR A 50 1.63 -6.68 -8.07
C TYR A 50 2.97 -6.02 -8.40
N LYS A 51 4.10 -6.73 -8.24
CA LYS A 51 5.41 -6.26 -8.70
C LYS A 51 5.42 -6.04 -10.21
N LYS A 52 4.94 -7.02 -10.98
CA LYS A 52 4.95 -7.00 -12.45
C LYS A 52 3.88 -6.07 -13.02
N ALA A 53 2.66 -6.09 -12.46
CA ALA A 53 1.53 -5.32 -12.96
C ALA A 53 1.62 -3.84 -12.60
N PHE A 54 1.95 -3.52 -11.36
CA PHE A 54 1.82 -2.17 -10.79
C PHE A 54 3.16 -1.56 -10.35
N GLY A 55 4.28 -2.26 -10.57
CA GLY A 55 5.58 -1.81 -10.11
C GLY A 55 5.71 -1.78 -8.58
N ALA A 56 4.93 -2.59 -7.88
CA ALA A 56 4.95 -2.67 -6.43
C ALA A 56 6.33 -3.09 -5.92
N LYS A 57 6.73 -2.50 -4.79
CA LYS A 57 7.94 -2.90 -4.06
C LYS A 57 7.54 -3.66 -2.82
N GLU A 58 8.05 -4.88 -2.66
CA GLU A 58 7.88 -5.62 -1.42
C GLU A 58 8.64 -4.94 -0.29
N VAL A 59 7.95 -4.70 0.83
CA VAL A 59 8.50 -4.08 2.04
C VAL A 59 8.91 -5.17 3.02
N MET A 60 8.01 -6.13 3.23
CA MET A 60 8.26 -7.27 4.12
C MET A 60 7.30 -8.41 3.82
N ARG A 61 7.66 -9.62 4.28
CA ARG A 61 6.75 -10.78 4.37
C ARG A 61 7.08 -11.65 5.58
N HIS A 62 6.06 -12.25 6.13
CA HIS A 62 6.15 -13.32 7.12
C HIS A 62 5.47 -14.56 6.57
N ALA A 63 6.26 -15.60 6.28
CA ALA A 63 5.76 -16.91 5.88
C ALA A 63 5.79 -17.87 7.05
N GLY A 64 4.76 -18.72 7.16
CA GLY A 64 4.72 -19.84 8.09
C GLY A 64 5.63 -20.99 7.66
N PRO A 65 5.78 -22.01 8.49
CA PRO A 65 6.56 -23.23 8.16
C PRO A 65 6.00 -23.99 6.95
N ASP A 66 4.73 -23.85 6.65
CA ASP A 66 4.01 -24.41 5.52
C ASP A 66 4.16 -23.58 4.23
N GLY A 67 4.90 -22.47 4.29
CA GLY A 67 5.12 -21.55 3.17
C GLY A 67 3.98 -20.54 2.94
N ARG A 68 2.87 -20.62 3.68
CA ARG A 68 1.77 -19.65 3.58
C ARG A 68 2.20 -18.30 4.16
N ILE A 69 1.81 -17.23 3.50
CA ILE A 69 2.12 -15.87 3.93
C ILE A 69 1.01 -15.38 4.86
N GLY A 70 1.33 -15.34 6.16
CA GLY A 70 0.41 -14.79 7.18
C GLY A 70 0.35 -13.26 7.18
N HIS A 71 1.39 -12.61 6.63
CA HIS A 71 1.42 -11.15 6.45
C HIS A 71 2.48 -10.76 5.44
N ALA A 72 2.14 -9.85 4.55
CA ALA A 72 3.11 -9.17 3.70
C ALA A 72 2.69 -7.72 3.46
N GLU A 73 3.66 -6.90 3.07
CA GLU A 73 3.45 -5.50 2.74
C GLU A 73 4.12 -5.17 1.42
N ILE A 74 3.40 -4.43 0.59
CA ILE A 74 3.91 -3.86 -0.65
C ILE A 74 3.70 -2.35 -0.65
N ARG A 75 4.51 -1.66 -1.43
CA ARG A 75 4.36 -0.23 -1.68
C ARG A 75 4.12 0.03 -3.16
N ILE A 76 3.02 0.72 -3.46
CA ILE A 76 2.71 1.24 -4.80
C ILE A 76 2.72 2.76 -4.69
N GLY A 77 3.67 3.42 -5.37
CA GLY A 77 3.90 4.86 -5.17
C GLY A 77 4.28 5.17 -3.72
N ASP A 78 3.49 5.98 -3.04
CA ASP A 78 3.62 6.35 -1.63
C ASP A 78 2.73 5.51 -0.69
N SER A 79 1.84 4.70 -1.25
CA SER A 79 0.83 3.95 -0.50
C SER A 79 1.33 2.56 -0.08
N VAL A 80 1.01 2.17 1.15
CA VAL A 80 1.27 0.83 1.69
C VAL A 80 0.00 0.00 1.57
N ILE A 81 0.13 -1.21 1.02
CA ILE A 81 -0.92 -2.21 0.95
C ILE A 81 -0.42 -3.46 1.66
N MET A 82 -1.21 -3.97 2.59
CA MET A 82 -0.96 -5.19 3.32
C MET A 82 -1.69 -6.35 2.64
N LEU A 83 -1.15 -7.55 2.72
CA LEU A 83 -1.83 -8.74 2.21
C LEU A 83 -1.43 -10.00 2.96
N ALA A 84 -2.31 -11.00 2.90
CA ALA A 84 -2.08 -12.34 3.45
C ALA A 84 -2.80 -13.40 2.64
N ASP A 85 -2.38 -14.64 2.82
CA ASP A 85 -3.16 -15.81 2.44
C ASP A 85 -4.44 -15.90 3.25
N GLU A 86 -5.44 -16.63 2.73
CA GLU A 86 -6.69 -16.90 3.44
C GLU A 86 -6.43 -17.58 4.79
N HIS A 87 -7.22 -17.21 5.79
CA HIS A 87 -7.28 -17.84 7.11
C HIS A 87 -8.77 -18.04 7.49
N PRO A 88 -9.42 -19.11 7.00
CA PRO A 88 -10.84 -19.35 7.20
C PRO A 88 -11.27 -19.39 8.68
N GLU A 89 -10.41 -19.89 9.55
CA GLU A 89 -10.65 -20.00 11.01
C GLU A 89 -10.79 -18.65 11.73
N VAL A 90 -10.25 -17.57 11.12
CA VAL A 90 -10.45 -16.20 11.59
C VAL A 90 -11.30 -15.37 10.61
N ASN A 91 -12.01 -16.07 9.72
CA ASN A 91 -12.89 -15.49 8.70
C ASN A 91 -12.16 -14.57 7.67
N ALA A 92 -10.85 -14.71 7.50
CA ALA A 92 -10.09 -14.04 6.45
C ALA A 92 -10.22 -14.85 5.16
N ARG A 93 -11.06 -14.38 4.22
CA ARG A 93 -11.39 -15.06 2.95
C ARG A 93 -11.13 -14.15 1.77
N SER A 94 -10.64 -14.71 0.67
CA SER A 94 -10.38 -13.98 -0.57
C SER A 94 -11.67 -13.67 -1.34
N PRO A 95 -11.64 -12.70 -2.27
CA PRO A 95 -12.76 -12.45 -3.18
C PRO A 95 -13.22 -13.68 -3.92
N LYS A 96 -12.32 -14.58 -4.30
CA LYS A 96 -12.70 -15.84 -4.98
C LYS A 96 -13.52 -16.76 -4.09
N THR A 97 -13.16 -16.88 -2.83
CA THR A 97 -13.90 -17.74 -1.87
C THR A 97 -15.27 -17.17 -1.52
N ILE A 98 -15.41 -15.84 -1.44
CA ILE A 98 -16.70 -15.20 -1.10
C ILE A 98 -17.56 -14.85 -2.32
N GLY A 99 -17.01 -15.00 -3.54
CA GLY A 99 -17.73 -14.75 -4.78
C GLY A 99 -17.67 -13.31 -5.28
N GLY A 100 -16.73 -12.49 -4.78
CA GLY A 100 -16.50 -11.12 -5.24
C GLY A 100 -15.91 -10.22 -4.16
N SER A 101 -15.60 -8.97 -4.52
CA SER A 101 -15.13 -7.95 -3.60
C SER A 101 -16.05 -6.74 -3.59
N PRO A 102 -16.59 -6.32 -2.42
CA PRO A 102 -17.41 -5.12 -2.32
C PRO A 102 -16.54 -3.84 -2.27
N VAL A 103 -15.21 -3.99 -2.17
CA VAL A 103 -14.24 -2.90 -2.11
C VAL A 103 -13.38 -2.92 -3.35
N SER A 104 -13.17 -1.76 -3.94
CA SER A 104 -12.19 -1.54 -5.00
C SER A 104 -11.11 -0.57 -4.55
N LEU A 105 -9.90 -0.73 -5.10
CA LEU A 105 -8.80 0.18 -4.85
C LEU A 105 -8.66 1.13 -6.03
N HIS A 106 -8.38 2.40 -5.73
CA HIS A 106 -8.18 3.42 -6.74
C HIS A 106 -6.79 4.04 -6.57
N PHE A 107 -6.05 4.18 -7.67
CA PHE A 107 -4.78 4.89 -7.67
C PHE A 107 -4.52 5.63 -8.99
N TYR A 108 -3.75 6.70 -8.89
CA TYR A 108 -3.36 7.52 -10.02
C TYR A 108 -1.97 7.15 -10.53
N VAL A 109 -1.83 7.17 -11.86
CA VAL A 109 -0.57 6.92 -12.57
C VAL A 109 -0.35 7.94 -13.67
N LYS A 110 0.89 8.05 -14.14
CA LYS A 110 1.23 8.98 -15.22
C LYS A 110 0.65 8.56 -16.58
N ASP A 111 0.49 7.26 -16.82
CA ASP A 111 -0.01 6.70 -18.09
C ASP A 111 -0.83 5.45 -17.77
N VAL A 112 -2.16 5.62 -17.71
CA VAL A 112 -3.10 4.53 -17.44
C VAL A 112 -3.10 3.49 -18.56
N ASP A 113 -2.94 3.90 -19.83
CA ASP A 113 -2.94 2.97 -20.95
C ASP A 113 -1.74 2.03 -20.92
N ALA A 114 -0.55 2.55 -20.60
CA ALA A 114 0.66 1.74 -20.47
C ALA A 114 0.54 0.76 -19.30
N LEU A 115 0.06 1.23 -18.13
CA LEU A 115 -0.08 0.38 -16.95
C LEU A 115 -1.13 -0.71 -17.16
N VAL A 116 -2.26 -0.39 -17.76
CA VAL A 116 -3.31 -1.37 -18.06
C VAL A 116 -2.78 -2.45 -19.01
N ARG A 117 -2.09 -2.08 -20.11
CA ARG A 117 -1.45 -3.07 -20.99
C ARG A 117 -0.48 -3.97 -20.22
N GLN A 118 0.36 -3.40 -19.34
CA GLN A 118 1.29 -4.14 -18.51
C GLN A 118 0.58 -5.14 -17.59
N ALA A 119 -0.48 -4.72 -16.91
CA ALA A 119 -1.25 -5.58 -16.01
C ALA A 119 -1.97 -6.71 -16.76
N LEU A 120 -2.51 -6.44 -17.94
CA LEU A 120 -3.15 -7.46 -18.79
C LEU A 120 -2.15 -8.55 -19.24
N ASN A 121 -0.92 -8.17 -19.58
CA ASN A 121 0.14 -9.10 -19.98
C ASN A 121 0.55 -10.08 -18.88
N VAL A 122 0.22 -9.78 -17.62
CA VAL A 122 0.53 -10.63 -16.46
C VAL A 122 -0.71 -11.24 -15.80
N GLY A 123 -1.87 -11.12 -16.44
CA GLY A 123 -3.07 -11.88 -16.07
C GLY A 123 -4.23 -11.10 -15.46
N ALA A 124 -4.18 -9.74 -15.40
CA ALA A 124 -5.36 -8.95 -15.08
C ALA A 124 -6.44 -9.09 -16.18
N LYS A 125 -7.69 -8.79 -15.82
CA LYS A 125 -8.83 -8.76 -16.75
C LYS A 125 -9.45 -7.38 -16.77
N VAL A 126 -9.94 -6.95 -17.95
CA VAL A 126 -10.68 -5.70 -18.07
C VAL A 126 -12.09 -5.88 -17.51
N VAL A 127 -12.46 -5.06 -16.54
CA VAL A 127 -13.85 -4.90 -16.06
C VAL A 127 -14.51 -3.71 -16.76
N ARG A 128 -13.76 -2.60 -16.87
CA ARG A 128 -14.16 -1.43 -17.66
C ARG A 128 -12.98 -0.97 -18.51
N PRO A 129 -13.17 -0.78 -19.83
CA PRO A 129 -12.10 -0.32 -20.70
C PRO A 129 -11.63 1.09 -20.32
N VAL A 130 -10.39 1.42 -20.69
CA VAL A 130 -9.83 2.76 -20.45
C VAL A 130 -10.54 3.77 -21.35
N GLN A 131 -11.13 4.80 -20.73
CA GLN A 131 -11.84 5.89 -21.40
C GLN A 131 -11.56 7.20 -20.70
N THR A 132 -11.59 8.30 -21.47
CA THR A 132 -11.58 9.64 -20.90
C THR A 132 -12.97 9.98 -20.39
N GLN A 133 -13.05 10.40 -19.14
CA GLN A 133 -14.29 10.68 -18.43
C GLN A 133 -14.59 12.18 -18.45
N PHE A 134 -15.86 12.52 -18.37
CA PHE A 134 -16.33 13.91 -18.41
C PHE A 134 -15.77 14.79 -17.28
N TYR A 135 -15.30 14.17 -16.20
CA TYR A 135 -14.75 14.86 -15.02
C TYR A 135 -13.24 15.07 -15.07
N GLY A 136 -12.58 14.74 -16.19
CA GLY A 136 -11.17 15.10 -16.42
C GLY A 136 -10.16 14.01 -16.14
N ASP A 137 -10.58 12.79 -15.84
CA ASP A 137 -9.69 11.65 -15.73
C ASP A 137 -9.82 10.73 -16.95
N ARG A 138 -8.71 10.12 -17.34
CA ARG A 138 -8.70 8.94 -18.21
C ARG A 138 -8.50 7.73 -17.33
N ASN A 139 -9.49 6.82 -17.27
CA ASN A 139 -9.45 5.69 -16.36
C ASN A 139 -10.02 4.39 -16.93
N GLY A 140 -9.64 3.28 -16.30
CA GLY A 140 -10.18 1.96 -16.53
C GLY A 140 -10.27 1.18 -15.23
N THR A 141 -11.01 0.06 -15.26
CA THR A 141 -11.12 -0.85 -14.12
C THR A 141 -10.62 -2.22 -14.53
N LEU A 142 -9.72 -2.78 -13.73
CA LEU A 142 -9.21 -4.13 -13.88
C LEU A 142 -9.65 -4.99 -12.69
N GLU A 143 -9.76 -6.29 -12.93
CA GLU A 143 -9.79 -7.32 -11.90
C GLU A 143 -8.45 -8.05 -11.94
N ASP A 144 -7.81 -8.19 -10.77
CA ASP A 144 -6.59 -8.96 -10.66
C ASP A 144 -6.87 -10.48 -10.62
N PRO A 145 -5.84 -11.34 -10.76
CA PRO A 145 -6.01 -12.80 -10.72
C PRO A 145 -6.56 -13.34 -9.40
N PHE A 146 -6.68 -12.52 -8.35
CA PHE A 146 -7.14 -12.88 -7.01
C PHE A 146 -8.57 -12.36 -6.71
N GLY A 147 -9.17 -11.63 -7.69
CA GLY A 147 -10.54 -11.13 -7.62
C GLY A 147 -10.70 -9.74 -7.03
N HIS A 148 -9.60 -9.04 -6.72
CA HIS A 148 -9.68 -7.64 -6.31
C HIS A 148 -9.81 -6.70 -7.51
N GLN A 149 -10.63 -5.64 -7.35
CA GLN A 149 -10.85 -4.65 -8.39
C GLN A 149 -9.98 -3.41 -8.17
N TRP A 150 -9.42 -2.92 -9.28
CA TRP A 150 -8.49 -1.80 -9.33
C TRP A 150 -8.98 -0.76 -10.33
N HIS A 151 -9.34 0.43 -9.84
CA HIS A 151 -9.57 1.61 -10.66
C HIS A 151 -8.24 2.32 -10.86
N ILE A 152 -7.85 2.48 -12.11
CA ILE A 152 -6.55 3.08 -12.45
C ILE A 152 -6.83 4.32 -13.28
N SER A 153 -6.27 5.46 -12.88
CA SER A 153 -6.55 6.75 -13.50
C SER A 153 -5.27 7.52 -13.84
N THR A 154 -5.38 8.30 -14.90
CA THR A 154 -4.48 9.42 -15.19
C THR A 154 -5.33 10.68 -15.22
N HIS A 155 -4.98 11.69 -14.42
CA HIS A 155 -5.62 13.00 -14.49
C HIS A 155 -5.14 13.72 -15.75
N VAL A 156 -6.07 14.09 -16.65
CA VAL A 156 -5.76 14.63 -17.97
C VAL A 156 -6.32 16.05 -18.19
N GLU A 157 -7.26 16.48 -17.35
CA GLU A 157 -7.89 17.80 -17.45
C GLU A 157 -8.38 18.29 -16.10
N ASP A 158 -8.03 19.53 -15.74
CA ASP A 158 -8.62 20.25 -14.59
C ASP A 158 -9.99 20.79 -14.96
N VAL A 159 -11.08 20.12 -14.58
CA VAL A 159 -12.45 20.53 -14.88
C VAL A 159 -13.02 21.39 -13.75
N SER A 160 -13.44 22.62 -14.07
CA SER A 160 -14.06 23.49 -13.06
C SER A 160 -15.39 22.92 -12.55
N PRO A 161 -15.83 23.26 -11.30
CA PRO A 161 -17.11 22.79 -10.77
C PRO A 161 -18.33 23.19 -11.62
N ALA A 162 -18.28 24.33 -12.30
CA ALA A 162 -19.35 24.77 -13.19
C ALA A 162 -19.40 23.92 -14.45
N GLU A 163 -18.24 23.67 -15.06
CA GLU A 163 -18.13 22.83 -16.24
C GLU A 163 -18.47 21.38 -15.94
N LEU A 164 -18.07 20.85 -14.77
CA LEU A 164 -18.43 19.50 -14.33
C LEU A 164 -19.94 19.31 -14.27
N ARG A 165 -20.67 20.28 -13.66
CA ARG A 165 -22.14 20.26 -13.63
C ARG A 165 -22.76 20.30 -15.02
N ARG A 166 -22.22 21.12 -15.92
CA ARG A 166 -22.69 21.23 -17.30
C ARG A 166 -22.52 19.90 -18.07
N ARG A 167 -21.33 19.30 -17.98
CA ARG A 167 -21.04 18.00 -18.62
C ARG A 167 -21.89 16.87 -18.06
N ALA A 168 -22.07 16.81 -16.75
CA ALA A 168 -22.91 15.79 -16.10
C ALA A 168 -24.36 15.89 -16.56
N ALA A 169 -24.93 17.09 -16.68
CA ALA A 169 -26.30 17.30 -17.17
C ALA A 169 -26.50 16.80 -18.62
N GLN A 170 -25.45 16.81 -19.44
CA GLN A 170 -25.50 16.33 -20.83
C GLN A 170 -25.44 14.79 -20.92
N MET A 171 -25.02 14.09 -19.87
CA MET A 171 -24.93 12.63 -19.83
C MET A 171 -26.19 11.97 -19.28
N GLY A 172 -27.22 12.73 -18.87
CA GLY A 172 -28.50 12.20 -18.40
C GLY A 172 -28.45 11.57 -17.01
N HIS A 173 -27.52 12.04 -16.17
CA HIS A 173 -27.40 11.67 -14.74
C HIS A 173 -27.93 12.78 -13.85
#